data_6a1798d5248e8beb1a90d855df27fa56
#
_entry.id   6a1798d5248e8beb1a90d855df27fa56
#
_cell.length_a   1.000
_cell.length_b   1.000
_cell.length_c   1.000
_cell.angle_alpha   90.00
_cell.angle_beta   90.00
_cell.angle_gamma   90.00
#
_symmetry.space_group_name_H-M   'P 1'
#
loop_
_entity.id
_entity.type
_entity.pdbx_description
1 polymer ?
#
loop_
_entity_poly.entity_id
_entity_poly.type
_entity_poly.pdbx_seq_one_letter_code
_entity_poly.pdbx_strand_id
1 'polypeptide(L)'
;MPPKAKGKGEVNEAGQAGASKWGRVKTNLKMGVVGLPNVGKSSLFNLLTEQGAAAENFPFCTIDPNEAQCAVPDQRFKWLCDLYKPPSKVPAKLLVTDIAGLIKGASEGAGLGNAFLSHIQAVDGIYHCVRAFESDEVIHVDDSVDPVRDLETIQSELCKKDLAYVKKQIQAHESAKQGQKAPKLSESYISARDKIVAHLEEDKPAFMAGFTDSEIADFKVCAPALITTKPIIYLVNLSKKNFIAKKSKWLPRIADWVTSHGGGTVIPFSVEYEEEVFGAFQAGGAAAKQEV
;
A
#
# COMPACT_ATOMS: atom_id res chain seq x y z
N MET A 1 19.40 -15.19 -27.19
CA MET A 1 18.24 -15.64 -26.40
C MET A 1 18.51 -15.29 -24.95
N PRO A 2 17.66 -14.54 -24.26
CA PRO A 2 17.84 -14.25 -22.83
C PRO A 2 17.56 -15.53 -22.01
N PRO A 3 18.23 -15.72 -20.87
CA PRO A 3 18.01 -16.90 -20.02
C PRO A 3 16.62 -16.86 -19.39
N LYS A 4 15.93 -17.99 -19.42
CA LYS A 4 14.63 -18.18 -18.78
C LYS A 4 14.81 -18.15 -17.27
N ALA A 5 14.22 -17.14 -16.61
CA ALA A 5 14.11 -17.08 -15.17
C ALA A 5 13.18 -18.21 -14.70
N LYS A 6 13.73 -19.20 -13.97
CA LYS A 6 12.97 -20.15 -13.18
C LYS A 6 12.74 -19.55 -11.79
N GLY A 7 11.52 -19.12 -11.54
CA GLY A 7 11.04 -18.67 -10.24
C GLY A 7 9.53 -18.67 -10.27
N LYS A 8 8.91 -19.85 -10.15
CA LYS A 8 7.47 -19.98 -9.91
C LYS A 8 7.20 -19.70 -8.44
N GLY A 9 6.88 -18.46 -8.11
CA GLY A 9 5.94 -18.17 -7.05
C GLY A 9 4.56 -18.12 -7.71
N GLU A 10 3.72 -19.08 -7.45
CA GLU A 10 2.32 -19.04 -7.87
C GLU A 10 1.66 -17.90 -7.10
N VAL A 11 1.52 -16.76 -7.76
CA VAL A 11 0.71 -15.63 -7.29
C VAL A 11 -0.73 -16.08 -7.48
N ASN A 12 -1.51 -16.10 -6.40
CA ASN A 12 -2.95 -16.32 -6.48
C ASN A 12 -3.60 -15.17 -7.28
N GLU A 13 -3.78 -15.36 -8.57
CA GLU A 13 -4.28 -14.36 -9.53
C GLU A 13 -5.72 -13.91 -9.23
N ALA A 14 -6.50 -14.69 -8.48
CA ALA A 14 -7.92 -14.42 -8.27
C ALA A 14 -8.20 -13.20 -7.37
N GLY A 15 -7.39 -12.93 -6.34
CA GLY A 15 -7.60 -11.81 -5.42
C GLY A 15 -7.15 -10.46 -6.00
N GLN A 16 -6.03 -10.45 -6.73
CA GLN A 16 -5.51 -9.23 -7.37
C GLN A 16 -6.34 -8.78 -8.59
N ALA A 17 -7.04 -9.69 -9.27
CA ALA A 17 -7.89 -9.37 -10.41
C ALA A 17 -9.03 -8.41 -10.04
N GLY A 18 -9.59 -8.52 -8.83
CA GLY A 18 -10.63 -7.61 -8.33
C GLY A 18 -10.11 -6.20 -8.06
N ALA A 19 -9.01 -6.08 -7.31
CA ALA A 19 -8.41 -4.79 -6.94
C ALA A 19 -7.82 -4.05 -8.18
N SER A 20 -7.26 -4.77 -9.15
CA SER A 20 -6.69 -4.16 -10.36
C SER A 20 -7.74 -3.45 -11.21
N LYS A 21 -8.98 -3.91 -11.22
CA LYS A 21 -10.10 -3.25 -11.94
C LYS A 21 -10.44 -1.87 -11.37
N TRP A 22 -10.16 -1.62 -10.10
CA TRP A 22 -10.38 -0.33 -9.43
C TRP A 22 -9.21 0.64 -9.61
N GLY A 23 -8.03 0.14 -9.99
CA GLY A 23 -6.80 0.92 -10.15
C GLY A 23 -6.92 2.00 -11.22
N ARG A 24 -6.10 3.06 -11.08
CA ARG A 24 -5.92 4.11 -12.09
C ARG A 24 -4.72 3.75 -12.96
N VAL A 25 -4.87 3.89 -14.26
CA VAL A 25 -3.73 3.81 -15.18
C VAL A 25 -3.01 5.15 -15.16
N LYS A 26 -1.82 5.19 -14.55
CA LYS A 26 -0.95 6.35 -14.49
C LYS A 26 0.48 5.97 -14.84
N THR A 27 1.24 6.90 -15.38
CA THR A 27 2.67 6.75 -15.67
C THR A 27 3.53 6.79 -14.40
N ASN A 28 3.10 7.52 -13.38
CA ASN A 28 3.77 7.62 -12.08
C ASN A 28 2.81 7.12 -11.00
N LEU A 29 3.19 6.07 -10.29
CA LEU A 29 2.43 5.52 -9.18
C LEU A 29 2.84 6.20 -7.88
N LYS A 30 1.83 6.53 -7.07
CA LYS A 30 2.00 7.06 -5.73
C LYS A 30 1.53 6.02 -4.71
N MET A 31 2.45 5.56 -3.86
CA MET A 31 2.19 4.57 -2.82
C MET A 31 2.23 5.23 -1.44
N GLY A 32 1.28 4.88 -0.58
CA GLY A 32 1.26 5.33 0.81
C GLY A 32 1.72 4.22 1.75
N VAL A 33 2.63 4.54 2.67
CA VAL A 33 3.03 3.60 3.73
C VAL A 33 2.08 3.73 4.91
N VAL A 34 1.39 2.66 5.25
CA VAL A 34 0.36 2.60 6.30
C VAL A 34 0.70 1.49 7.30
N GLY A 35 0.27 1.61 8.52
CA GLY A 35 0.44 0.60 9.58
C GLY A 35 0.32 1.22 10.97
N LEU A 36 0.30 0.40 12.00
CA LEU A 36 0.29 0.84 13.40
C LEU A 36 1.56 1.64 13.76
N PRO A 37 1.58 2.39 14.85
CA PRO A 37 2.81 3.01 15.36
C PRO A 37 3.89 1.94 15.63
N ASN A 38 5.15 2.33 15.49
CA ASN A 38 6.33 1.52 15.84
C ASN A 38 6.48 0.19 15.06
N VAL A 39 5.89 0.08 13.86
CA VAL A 39 6.08 -1.09 12.97
C VAL A 39 7.27 -0.94 12.01
N GLY A 40 7.93 0.24 11.98
CA GLY A 40 9.06 0.53 11.10
C GLY A 40 8.71 1.32 9.83
N LYS A 41 7.57 2.02 9.78
CA LYS A 41 7.16 2.82 8.62
C LYS A 41 8.14 3.92 8.26
N SER A 42 8.47 4.78 9.23
CA SER A 42 9.35 5.93 9.00
C SER A 42 10.79 5.49 8.72
N SER A 43 11.25 4.40 9.34
CA SER A 43 12.56 3.81 9.03
C SER A 43 12.60 3.29 7.59
N LEU A 44 11.57 2.57 7.15
CA LEU A 44 11.45 2.14 5.76
C LEU A 44 11.40 3.33 4.80
N PHE A 45 10.63 4.37 5.13
CA PHE A 45 10.54 5.58 4.33
C PHE A 45 11.91 6.28 4.19
N ASN A 46 12.65 6.42 5.30
CA ASN A 46 13.99 7.01 5.30
C ASN A 46 14.96 6.20 4.44
N LEU A 47 14.98 4.88 4.58
CA LEU A 47 15.77 3.97 3.74
C LEU A 47 15.48 4.17 2.24
N LEU A 48 14.21 4.21 1.86
CA LEU A 48 13.81 4.43 0.46
C LEU A 48 14.23 5.81 -0.04
N THR A 49 14.15 6.84 0.81
CA THR A 49 14.57 8.21 0.49
C THR A 49 16.08 8.31 0.32
N GLU A 50 16.84 7.73 1.25
CA GLU A 50 18.31 7.76 1.21
C GLU A 50 18.86 6.95 0.03
N GLN A 51 18.31 5.77 -0.22
CA GLN A 51 18.68 4.95 -1.38
C GLN A 51 18.32 5.64 -2.70
N GLY A 52 17.17 6.30 -2.78
CA GLY A 52 16.77 7.08 -3.95
C GLY A 52 17.72 8.24 -4.23
N ALA A 53 18.10 8.99 -3.21
CA ALA A 53 19.05 10.10 -3.31
C ALA A 53 20.45 9.64 -3.76
N ALA A 54 20.93 8.53 -3.21
CA ALA A 54 22.22 7.96 -3.56
C ALA A 54 22.29 7.40 -4.98
N ALA A 55 21.15 6.92 -5.52
CA ALA A 55 21.08 6.30 -6.84
C ALA A 55 21.03 7.31 -8.00
N GLU A 56 20.50 8.51 -7.77
CA GLU A 56 20.18 9.42 -8.87
C GLU A 56 21.14 10.59 -9.07
N ASN A 57 22.03 10.95 -8.15
CA ASN A 57 22.83 12.19 -8.21
C ASN A 57 21.98 13.45 -8.59
N PHE A 58 20.66 13.42 -8.33
CA PHE A 58 19.75 14.51 -8.65
C PHE A 58 19.54 15.41 -7.42
N PRO A 59 19.74 16.72 -7.52
CA PRO A 59 19.67 17.65 -6.38
C PRO A 59 18.26 17.93 -5.84
N PHE A 60 17.19 17.27 -6.33
CA PHE A 60 15.79 17.56 -5.98
C PHE A 60 14.95 16.30 -5.71
N CYS A 61 15.41 15.41 -4.80
CA CYS A 61 14.67 14.18 -4.48
C CYS A 61 13.55 14.36 -3.45
N THR A 62 13.50 15.46 -2.70
CA THR A 62 12.50 15.70 -1.67
C THR A 62 11.64 16.89 -2.06
N ILE A 63 10.39 16.63 -2.45
CA ILE A 63 9.41 17.67 -2.79
C ILE A 63 8.63 18.09 -1.52
N ASP A 64 8.45 17.16 -0.58
CA ASP A 64 7.74 17.33 0.69
C ASP A 64 8.43 16.45 1.74
N PRO A 65 8.54 16.86 3.02
CA PRO A 65 9.16 16.05 4.07
C PRO A 65 8.57 14.64 4.23
N ASN A 66 7.36 14.40 3.72
CA ASN A 66 6.68 13.10 3.76
C ASN A 66 6.54 12.42 2.39
N GLU A 67 7.16 12.93 1.32
CA GLU A 67 7.17 12.32 -0.01
C GLU A 67 8.58 12.04 -0.50
N ALA A 68 8.85 10.81 -0.92
CA ALA A 68 10.09 10.39 -1.54
C ALA A 68 9.86 9.94 -2.98
N GLN A 69 10.78 10.28 -3.89
CA GLN A 69 10.83 9.72 -5.22
C GLN A 69 11.90 8.63 -5.27
N CYS A 70 11.48 7.41 -5.60
CA CYS A 70 12.38 6.28 -5.74
C CYS A 70 12.46 5.88 -7.22
N ALA A 71 13.66 5.76 -7.76
CA ALA A 71 13.86 5.19 -9.09
C ALA A 71 13.55 3.69 -9.05
N VAL A 72 12.85 3.20 -10.06
CA VAL A 72 12.59 1.76 -10.20
C VAL A 72 13.74 1.14 -10.99
N PRO A 73 14.61 0.30 -10.37
CA PRO A 73 15.69 -0.35 -11.06
C PRO A 73 15.14 -1.41 -12.02
N ASP A 74 15.27 -1.18 -13.33
CA ASP A 74 14.84 -2.12 -14.37
C ASP A 74 16.00 -2.44 -15.32
N GLN A 75 16.44 -3.71 -15.31
CA GLN A 75 17.50 -4.19 -16.19
C GLN A 75 17.10 -4.10 -17.67
N ARG A 76 15.80 -4.23 -17.98
CA ARG A 76 15.27 -4.11 -19.35
C ARG A 76 15.42 -2.68 -19.85
N PHE A 77 15.16 -1.69 -18.98
CA PHE A 77 15.37 -0.28 -19.30
C PHE A 77 16.85 0.01 -19.59
N LYS A 78 17.77 -0.50 -18.77
CA LYS A 78 19.22 -0.36 -19.02
C LYS A 78 19.61 -0.98 -20.35
N TRP A 79 19.19 -2.22 -20.60
CA TRP A 79 19.46 -2.91 -21.86
C TRP A 79 18.92 -2.15 -23.09
N LEU A 80 17.71 -1.61 -23.02
CA LEU A 80 17.14 -0.79 -24.09
C LEU A 80 17.94 0.49 -24.31
N CYS A 81 18.36 1.17 -23.25
CA CYS A 81 19.19 2.36 -23.32
C CYS A 81 20.56 2.09 -23.96
N ASP A 82 21.14 0.93 -23.67
CA ASP A 82 22.44 0.54 -24.22
C ASP A 82 22.33 0.16 -25.70
N LEU A 83 21.21 -0.46 -26.10
CA LEU A 83 20.92 -0.86 -27.47
C LEU A 83 20.64 0.36 -28.37
N TYR A 84 19.74 1.24 -27.95
CA TYR A 84 19.23 2.35 -28.77
C TYR A 84 19.97 3.66 -28.56
N LYS A 85 20.79 3.80 -27.50
CA LYS A 85 21.54 4.99 -27.13
C LYS A 85 20.74 6.29 -27.25
N PRO A 86 19.57 6.38 -26.60
CA PRO A 86 18.69 7.54 -26.73
C PRO A 86 19.35 8.79 -26.16
N PRO A 87 19.04 9.99 -26.72
CA PRO A 87 19.57 11.25 -26.22
C PRO A 87 19.09 11.62 -24.82
N SER A 88 17.97 11.05 -24.37
CA SER A 88 17.43 11.25 -23.03
C SER A 88 17.00 9.90 -22.43
N LYS A 89 17.30 9.69 -21.14
CA LYS A 89 16.98 8.47 -20.39
C LYS A 89 16.10 8.87 -19.21
N VAL A 90 14.82 8.50 -19.25
CA VAL A 90 13.85 8.80 -18.18
C VAL A 90 13.37 7.47 -17.57
N PRO A 91 13.93 7.04 -16.41
CA PRO A 91 13.50 5.82 -15.74
C PRO A 91 12.10 5.98 -15.14
N ALA A 92 11.42 4.86 -14.89
CA ALA A 92 10.19 4.86 -14.12
C ALA A 92 10.50 5.27 -12.67
N LYS A 93 9.60 6.06 -12.07
CA LYS A 93 9.69 6.52 -10.69
C LYS A 93 8.48 6.09 -9.90
N LEU A 94 8.72 5.77 -8.64
CA LEU A 94 7.70 5.50 -7.65
C LEU A 94 7.71 6.65 -6.63
N LEU A 95 6.55 7.25 -6.40
CA LEU A 95 6.35 8.21 -5.34
C LEU A 95 5.90 7.45 -4.08
N VAL A 96 6.62 7.61 -2.98
CA VAL A 96 6.26 7.00 -1.70
C VAL A 96 5.96 8.11 -0.71
N THR A 97 4.85 7.98 0.02
CA THR A 97 4.44 8.95 1.04
C THR A 97 4.37 8.23 2.39
N ASP A 98 5.07 8.75 3.41
CA ASP A 98 4.88 8.29 4.79
C ASP A 98 3.57 8.87 5.32
N ILE A 99 2.64 7.98 5.64
CA ILE A 99 1.33 8.34 6.19
C ILE A 99 1.36 8.04 7.68
N ALA A 100 1.05 9.06 8.49
CA ALA A 100 1.03 8.94 9.95
C ALA A 100 0.29 7.68 10.41
N GLY A 101 0.83 6.98 11.44
CA GLY A 101 0.29 5.71 11.91
C GLY A 101 -1.18 5.79 12.29
N LEU A 102 -1.95 4.80 11.87
CA LEU A 102 -3.31 4.60 12.35
C LEU A 102 -3.27 4.18 13.81
N ILE A 103 -4.05 4.84 14.64
CA ILE A 103 -4.34 4.43 16.00
C ILE A 103 -5.79 3.94 16.01
N LYS A 104 -6.05 2.86 16.75
CA LYS A 104 -7.40 2.32 16.97
C LYS A 104 -8.36 3.43 17.44
N GLY A 105 -9.52 3.56 16.79
CA GLY A 105 -10.47 4.64 17.07
C GLY A 105 -10.17 5.97 16.35
N ALA A 106 -9.18 6.01 15.46
CA ALA A 106 -8.92 7.20 14.64
C ALA A 106 -10.10 7.56 13.73
N SER A 107 -10.99 6.60 13.47
CA SER A 107 -12.23 6.80 12.72
C SER A 107 -13.24 7.68 13.44
N GLU A 108 -13.24 7.72 14.76
CA GLU A 108 -14.21 8.43 15.58
C GLU A 108 -13.72 9.81 16.06
N GLY A 109 -12.41 10.10 15.91
CA GLY A 109 -11.76 11.33 16.39
C GLY A 109 -11.71 12.45 15.35
N ALA A 110 -12.17 13.64 15.71
CA ALA A 110 -11.99 14.86 14.92
C ALA A 110 -10.53 15.34 15.03
N GLY A 111 -9.78 15.27 13.94
CA GLY A 111 -8.43 15.87 13.88
C GLY A 111 -7.45 15.03 13.07
N LEU A 112 -6.62 14.22 13.71
CA LEU A 112 -5.59 13.39 13.07
C LEU A 112 -6.15 12.35 12.08
N GLY A 113 -7.35 11.79 12.37
CA GLY A 113 -8.01 10.83 11.49
C GLY A 113 -8.41 11.41 10.12
N ASN A 114 -8.79 12.68 10.04
CA ASN A 114 -9.18 13.29 8.76
C ASN A 114 -7.97 13.63 7.87
N ALA A 115 -6.85 14.06 8.46
CA ALA A 115 -5.61 14.29 7.70
C ALA A 115 -5.06 12.97 7.12
N PHE A 116 -5.03 11.91 7.93
CA PHE A 116 -4.67 10.56 7.50
C PHE A 116 -5.48 10.09 6.29
N LEU A 117 -6.80 10.30 6.32
CA LEU A 117 -7.69 9.91 5.21
C LEU A 117 -7.40 10.66 3.92
N SER A 118 -7.16 11.96 4.02
CA SER A 118 -6.84 12.78 2.84
C SER A 118 -5.55 12.28 2.18
N HIS A 119 -4.57 11.87 2.98
CA HIS A 119 -3.32 11.33 2.47
C HIS A 119 -3.52 9.96 1.80
N ILE A 120 -4.28 9.03 2.41
CA ILE A 120 -4.58 7.73 1.78
C ILE A 120 -5.43 7.90 0.53
N GLN A 121 -6.36 8.83 0.49
CA GLN A 121 -7.16 9.08 -0.70
C GLN A 121 -6.31 9.56 -1.89
N ALA A 122 -5.23 10.29 -1.62
CA ALA A 122 -4.36 10.87 -2.63
C ALA A 122 -3.40 9.86 -3.29
N VAL A 123 -3.16 8.68 -2.68
CA VAL A 123 -2.26 7.65 -3.22
C VAL A 123 -2.99 6.65 -4.12
N ASP A 124 -2.25 5.96 -4.98
CA ASP A 124 -2.79 4.98 -5.93
C ASP A 124 -2.80 3.55 -5.37
N GLY A 125 -1.96 3.26 -4.37
CA GLY A 125 -1.90 1.98 -3.69
C GLY A 125 -1.29 2.11 -2.29
N ILE A 126 -1.30 1.04 -1.53
CA ILE A 126 -0.93 1.01 -0.11
C ILE A 126 0.19 0.00 0.12
N TYR A 127 1.27 0.43 0.76
CA TYR A 127 2.23 -0.41 1.45
C TYR A 127 1.79 -0.57 2.89
N HIS A 128 1.23 -1.72 3.24
CA HIS A 128 0.80 -2.02 4.59
C HIS A 128 1.98 -2.63 5.37
N CYS A 129 2.63 -1.82 6.19
CA CYS A 129 3.76 -2.24 7.02
C CYS A 129 3.26 -2.94 8.28
N VAL A 130 3.74 -4.16 8.51
CA VAL A 130 3.33 -5.04 9.61
C VAL A 130 4.54 -5.43 10.44
N ARG A 131 4.45 -5.33 11.77
CA ARG A 131 5.51 -5.72 12.68
C ARG A 131 5.43 -7.21 12.99
N ALA A 132 6.47 -7.96 12.66
CA ALA A 132 6.60 -9.39 12.96
C ALA A 132 7.91 -9.72 13.69
N PHE A 133 8.48 -8.73 14.42
CA PHE A 133 9.66 -8.87 15.28
C PHE A 133 9.33 -8.52 16.72
N GLU A 134 9.99 -9.18 17.65
CA GLU A 134 9.92 -8.89 19.08
C GLU A 134 11.13 -8.00 19.44
N SER A 135 10.92 -6.97 20.26
CA SER A 135 11.96 -6.08 20.78
C SER A 135 11.48 -5.48 22.08
N ASP A 136 12.33 -5.55 23.09
CA ASP A 136 12.07 -4.96 24.42
C ASP A 136 12.24 -3.43 24.40
N GLU A 137 12.96 -2.90 23.41
CA GLU A 137 13.23 -1.45 23.27
C GLU A 137 12.09 -0.72 22.53
N VAL A 138 11.29 -1.43 21.74
CA VAL A 138 10.24 -0.86 20.92
C VAL A 138 8.88 -1.24 21.50
N ILE A 139 8.22 -0.29 22.13
CA ILE A 139 6.87 -0.50 22.72
C ILE A 139 5.84 -0.77 21.62
N HIS A 140 5.01 -1.82 21.81
CA HIS A 140 3.84 -2.07 20.98
C HIS A 140 2.62 -1.37 21.56
N VAL A 141 1.70 -0.90 20.70
CA VAL A 141 0.49 -0.16 21.14
C VAL A 141 -0.42 -1.04 22.02
N ASP A 142 -0.44 -2.35 21.76
CA ASP A 142 -1.26 -3.33 22.51
C ASP A 142 -0.41 -4.25 23.39
N ASP A 143 0.77 -3.80 23.85
CA ASP A 143 1.70 -4.51 24.77
C ASP A 143 2.15 -5.91 24.30
N SER A 144 1.73 -6.36 23.15
CA SER A 144 2.09 -7.66 22.56
C SER A 144 2.14 -7.61 21.04
N VAL A 145 3.09 -8.35 20.45
CA VAL A 145 3.23 -8.46 19.00
C VAL A 145 2.27 -9.54 18.47
N ASP A 146 1.22 -9.13 17.78
CA ASP A 146 0.35 -10.02 17.00
C ASP A 146 0.03 -9.37 15.65
N PRO A 147 0.79 -9.71 14.60
CA PRO A 147 0.60 -9.13 13.27
C PRO A 147 -0.79 -9.36 12.66
N VAL A 148 -1.46 -10.45 13.00
CA VAL A 148 -2.80 -10.76 12.47
C VAL A 148 -3.84 -9.82 13.08
N ARG A 149 -3.81 -9.64 14.40
CA ARG A 149 -4.65 -8.65 15.10
C ARG A 149 -4.41 -7.23 14.55
N ASP A 150 -3.15 -6.88 14.29
CA ASP A 150 -2.78 -5.57 13.75
C ASP A 150 -3.36 -5.36 12.34
N LEU A 151 -3.33 -6.39 11.49
CA LEU A 151 -3.96 -6.39 10.17
C LEU A 151 -5.47 -6.19 10.26
N GLU A 152 -6.15 -6.93 11.15
CA GLU A 152 -7.60 -6.81 11.40
C GLU A 152 -7.98 -5.41 11.87
N THR A 153 -7.19 -4.84 12.79
CA THR A 153 -7.41 -3.49 13.31
C THR A 153 -7.35 -2.45 12.20
N ILE A 154 -6.33 -2.49 11.36
CA ILE A 154 -6.18 -1.55 10.24
C ILE A 154 -7.31 -1.74 9.22
N GLN A 155 -7.63 -2.99 8.87
CA GLN A 155 -8.71 -3.28 7.91
C GLN A 155 -10.05 -2.74 8.40
N SER A 156 -10.41 -2.99 9.67
CA SER A 156 -11.64 -2.47 10.28
C SER A 156 -11.70 -0.94 10.22
N GLU A 157 -10.62 -0.25 10.58
CA GLU A 157 -10.55 1.21 10.50
C GLU A 157 -10.72 1.73 9.07
N LEU A 158 -10.11 1.10 8.06
CA LEU A 158 -10.27 1.47 6.66
C LEU A 158 -11.71 1.23 6.17
N CYS A 159 -12.33 0.11 6.55
CA CYS A 159 -13.73 -0.21 6.21
C CYS A 159 -14.71 0.79 6.84
N LYS A 160 -14.56 1.12 8.12
CA LYS A 160 -15.39 2.13 8.80
C LYS A 160 -15.32 3.49 8.12
N LYS A 161 -14.15 3.88 7.63
CA LYS A 161 -13.97 5.14 6.93
C LYS A 161 -14.64 5.17 5.57
N ASP A 162 -14.46 4.13 4.78
CA ASP A 162 -15.16 4.02 3.49
C ASP A 162 -16.67 3.98 3.71
N LEU A 163 -17.14 3.28 4.75
CA LEU A 163 -18.56 3.24 5.11
C LEU A 163 -19.11 4.63 5.45
N ALA A 164 -18.38 5.39 6.28
CA ALA A 164 -18.76 6.77 6.61
C ALA A 164 -18.78 7.67 5.38
N TYR A 165 -17.81 7.51 4.47
CA TYR A 165 -17.77 8.23 3.20
C TYR A 165 -18.98 7.90 2.33
N VAL A 166 -19.28 6.60 2.11
CA VAL A 166 -20.42 6.17 1.28
C VAL A 166 -21.74 6.63 1.89
N LYS A 167 -21.94 6.48 3.21
CA LYS A 167 -23.14 6.97 3.91
C LYS A 167 -23.34 8.48 3.73
N LYS A 168 -22.26 9.26 3.79
CA LYS A 168 -22.32 10.71 3.53
C LYS A 168 -22.75 11.02 2.09
N GLN A 169 -22.27 10.26 1.09
CA GLN A 169 -22.68 10.43 -0.30
C GLN A 169 -24.18 10.10 -0.49
N ILE A 170 -24.67 9.05 0.15
CA ILE A 170 -26.09 8.68 0.14
C ILE A 170 -26.95 9.82 0.70
N GLN A 171 -26.60 10.33 1.88
CA GLN A 171 -27.34 11.43 2.52
C GLN A 171 -27.33 12.72 1.67
N ALA A 172 -26.18 13.05 1.08
CA ALA A 172 -26.08 14.21 0.18
C ALA A 172 -27.02 14.07 -1.04
N HIS A 173 -27.08 12.85 -1.61
CA HIS A 173 -27.97 12.57 -2.75
C HIS A 173 -29.45 12.64 -2.34
N GLU A 174 -29.82 12.09 -1.19
CA GLU A 174 -31.20 12.13 -0.67
C GLU A 174 -31.65 13.55 -0.37
N SER A 175 -30.78 14.36 0.23
CA SER A 175 -31.05 15.78 0.50
C SER A 175 -31.24 16.57 -0.80
N ALA A 176 -30.45 16.27 -1.85
CA ALA A 176 -30.58 16.90 -3.14
C ALA A 176 -31.90 16.49 -3.86
N LYS A 177 -32.39 15.26 -3.67
CA LYS A 177 -33.69 14.80 -4.19
C LYS A 177 -34.86 15.62 -3.65
N GLN A 178 -34.84 15.98 -2.36
CA GLN A 178 -35.87 16.82 -1.74
C GLN A 178 -35.92 18.22 -2.37
N GLY A 179 -34.79 18.72 -2.91
CA GLY A 179 -34.68 20.00 -3.61
C GLY A 179 -34.89 19.95 -5.11
N GLN A 180 -35.35 18.83 -5.72
CA GLN A 180 -35.55 18.60 -7.17
C GLN A 180 -34.29 18.78 -8.04
N LYS A 181 -33.09 18.75 -7.50
CA LYS A 181 -31.82 18.94 -8.22
C LYS A 181 -30.93 17.67 -8.31
N ALA A 182 -31.36 16.55 -7.74
CA ALA A 182 -30.52 15.37 -7.73
C ALA A 182 -30.52 14.69 -9.11
N PRO A 183 -29.36 14.33 -9.65
CA PRO A 183 -29.29 13.51 -10.84
C PRO A 183 -29.89 12.12 -10.56
N LYS A 184 -30.56 11.53 -11.56
CA LYS A 184 -31.05 10.15 -11.45
C LYS A 184 -29.85 9.21 -11.46
N LEU A 185 -29.71 8.41 -10.38
CA LEU A 185 -28.68 7.38 -10.30
C LEU A 185 -29.03 6.18 -11.17
N SER A 186 -28.02 5.56 -11.79
CA SER A 186 -28.21 4.32 -12.55
C SER A 186 -28.48 3.14 -11.59
N GLU A 187 -29.18 2.12 -12.10
CA GLU A 187 -29.42 0.89 -11.32
C GLU A 187 -28.12 0.17 -10.96
N SER A 188 -27.13 0.17 -11.87
CA SER A 188 -25.80 -0.39 -11.64
C SER A 188 -25.04 0.34 -10.52
N TYR A 189 -25.15 1.67 -10.44
CA TYR A 189 -24.58 2.41 -9.30
C TYR A 189 -25.25 2.04 -7.98
N ILE A 190 -26.58 1.96 -7.95
CA ILE A 190 -27.33 1.60 -6.75
C ILE A 190 -26.95 0.19 -6.28
N SER A 191 -26.90 -0.78 -7.19
CA SER A 191 -26.47 -2.15 -6.91
C SER A 191 -25.04 -2.20 -6.35
N ALA A 192 -24.10 -1.51 -6.99
CA ALA A 192 -22.71 -1.44 -6.51
C ALA A 192 -22.61 -0.82 -5.12
N ARG A 193 -23.31 0.29 -4.88
CA ARG A 193 -23.37 0.99 -3.60
C ARG A 193 -23.85 0.07 -2.47
N ASP A 194 -24.94 -0.66 -2.71
CA ASP A 194 -25.55 -1.51 -1.69
C ASP A 194 -24.66 -2.73 -1.36
N LYS A 195 -24.00 -3.31 -2.38
CA LYS A 195 -22.97 -4.33 -2.19
C LYS A 195 -21.79 -3.81 -1.35
N ILE A 196 -21.32 -2.60 -1.64
CA ILE A 196 -20.22 -1.96 -0.90
C ILE A 196 -20.61 -1.76 0.56
N VAL A 197 -21.77 -1.17 0.82
CA VAL A 197 -22.25 -0.94 2.19
C VAL A 197 -22.33 -2.25 2.97
N ALA A 198 -22.92 -3.30 2.40
CA ALA A 198 -23.03 -4.60 3.04
C ALA A 198 -21.65 -5.20 3.41
N HIS A 199 -20.66 -5.11 2.51
CA HIS A 199 -19.30 -5.61 2.78
C HIS A 199 -18.60 -4.80 3.86
N LEU A 200 -18.67 -3.47 3.77
CA LEU A 200 -18.02 -2.58 4.73
C LEU A 200 -18.62 -2.70 6.15
N GLU A 201 -19.91 -2.99 6.29
CA GLU A 201 -20.57 -3.25 7.57
C GLU A 201 -20.12 -4.57 8.22
N GLU A 202 -19.58 -5.49 7.41
CA GLU A 202 -18.97 -6.75 7.88
C GLU A 202 -17.45 -6.66 8.02
N ASP A 203 -16.86 -5.44 8.03
CA ASP A 203 -15.40 -5.20 8.04
C ASP A 203 -14.65 -5.87 6.86
N LYS A 204 -15.35 -6.12 5.74
CA LYS A 204 -14.78 -6.67 4.51
C LYS A 204 -14.45 -5.56 3.52
N PRO A 205 -13.27 -5.57 2.89
CA PRO A 205 -12.90 -4.58 1.88
C PRO A 205 -13.89 -4.52 0.72
N ALA A 206 -14.20 -3.32 0.24
CA ALA A 206 -15.19 -3.11 -0.81
C ALA A 206 -14.85 -3.88 -2.11
N PHE A 207 -13.57 -4.04 -2.47
CA PHE A 207 -13.18 -4.75 -3.69
C PHE A 207 -13.61 -6.23 -3.72
N MET A 208 -13.92 -6.83 -2.56
CA MET A 208 -14.33 -8.23 -2.44
C MET A 208 -15.80 -8.46 -2.80
N ALA A 209 -16.59 -7.42 -2.99
CA ALA A 209 -18.05 -7.52 -3.16
C ALA A 209 -18.53 -8.09 -4.51
N GLY A 210 -17.63 -8.47 -5.40
CA GLY A 210 -17.99 -9.12 -6.68
C GLY A 210 -18.79 -8.21 -7.61
N PHE A 211 -18.11 -7.30 -8.30
CA PHE A 211 -18.75 -6.32 -9.19
C PHE A 211 -18.70 -6.71 -10.66
N THR A 212 -19.72 -6.29 -11.40
CA THR A 212 -19.68 -6.24 -12.87
C THR A 212 -18.87 -5.03 -13.34
N ASP A 213 -18.39 -5.04 -14.58
CA ASP A 213 -17.63 -3.92 -15.13
C ASP A 213 -18.46 -2.63 -15.24
N SER A 214 -19.79 -2.73 -15.46
CA SER A 214 -20.72 -1.60 -15.45
C SER A 214 -20.89 -1.00 -14.05
N GLU A 215 -21.01 -1.82 -13.01
CA GLU A 215 -21.08 -1.37 -11.62
C GLU A 215 -19.82 -0.60 -11.22
N ILE A 216 -18.63 -1.11 -11.58
CA ILE A 216 -17.36 -0.43 -11.32
C ILE A 216 -17.28 0.91 -12.07
N ALA A 217 -17.65 0.94 -13.34
CA ALA A 217 -17.59 2.15 -14.15
C ALA A 217 -18.49 3.25 -13.58
N ASP A 218 -19.75 2.94 -13.29
CA ASP A 218 -20.72 3.90 -12.76
C ASP A 218 -20.34 4.38 -11.35
N PHE A 219 -19.86 3.45 -10.49
CA PHE A 219 -19.45 3.83 -9.13
C PHE A 219 -18.22 4.73 -9.12
N LYS A 220 -17.23 4.49 -9.99
CA LYS A 220 -16.04 5.34 -10.12
C LYS A 220 -16.36 6.78 -10.51
N VAL A 221 -17.41 6.98 -11.29
CA VAL A 221 -17.85 8.33 -11.68
C VAL A 221 -18.46 9.07 -10.49
N CYS A 222 -19.26 8.38 -9.68
CA CYS A 222 -20.02 9.00 -8.59
C CYS A 222 -19.26 9.06 -7.26
N ALA A 223 -18.38 8.09 -6.98
CA ALA A 223 -17.66 7.98 -5.73
C ALA A 223 -16.24 7.37 -5.91
N PRO A 224 -15.30 8.09 -6.53
CA PRO A 224 -14.02 7.52 -6.95
C PRO A 224 -13.00 7.26 -5.83
N ALA A 225 -13.29 7.62 -4.58
CA ALA A 225 -12.27 7.78 -3.53
C ALA A 225 -12.29 6.70 -2.44
N LEU A 226 -12.77 5.46 -2.74
CA LEU A 226 -12.71 4.38 -1.74
C LEU A 226 -11.28 3.89 -1.52
N ILE A 227 -10.91 3.79 -0.24
CA ILE A 227 -9.60 3.34 0.21
C ILE A 227 -9.49 1.83 0.07
N THR A 228 -10.54 1.10 0.47
CA THR A 228 -10.58 -0.38 0.45
C THR A 228 -10.71 -0.99 -0.94
N THR A 229 -10.71 -0.18 -2.00
CA THR A 229 -10.58 -0.65 -3.40
C THR A 229 -9.17 -0.53 -3.95
N LYS A 230 -8.24 0.10 -3.22
CA LYS A 230 -6.85 0.28 -3.66
C LYS A 230 -6.05 -1.02 -3.51
N PRO A 231 -5.09 -1.28 -4.42
CA PRO A 231 -4.20 -2.42 -4.27
C PRO A 231 -3.33 -2.28 -3.02
N ILE A 232 -3.17 -3.37 -2.27
CA ILE A 232 -2.37 -3.43 -1.05
C ILE A 232 -1.21 -4.41 -1.25
N ILE A 233 -0.02 -3.97 -0.84
CA ILE A 233 1.17 -4.81 -0.71
C ILE A 233 1.52 -4.85 0.78
N TYR A 234 1.57 -6.06 1.34
CA TYR A 234 1.88 -6.27 2.75
C TYR A 234 3.39 -6.38 2.94
N LEU A 235 3.98 -5.42 3.64
CA LEU A 235 5.40 -5.38 3.97
C LEU A 235 5.59 -5.89 5.39
N VAL A 236 6.12 -7.11 5.55
CA VAL A 236 6.26 -7.77 6.85
C VAL A 236 7.67 -7.55 7.38
N ASN A 237 7.80 -6.65 8.37
CA ASN A 237 9.06 -6.30 8.99
C ASN A 237 9.46 -7.37 10.03
N LEU A 238 10.56 -8.08 9.73
CA LEU A 238 11.14 -9.15 10.54
C LEU A 238 12.39 -8.63 11.27
N SER A 239 12.79 -9.30 12.36
CA SER A 239 14.15 -9.12 12.89
C SER A 239 15.18 -9.62 11.86
N LYS A 240 16.37 -9.02 11.84
CA LYS A 240 17.49 -9.44 10.98
C LYS A 240 17.74 -10.94 11.06
N LYS A 241 17.75 -11.51 12.27
CA LYS A 241 17.94 -12.96 12.51
C LYS A 241 16.89 -13.80 11.76
N ASN A 242 15.62 -13.45 11.88
CA ASN A 242 14.53 -14.20 11.25
C ASN A 242 14.50 -14.01 9.74
N PHE A 243 14.88 -12.83 9.25
CA PHE A 243 14.97 -12.53 7.83
C PHE A 243 16.07 -13.35 7.15
N ILE A 244 17.30 -13.36 7.70
CA ILE A 244 18.42 -14.16 7.18
C ILE A 244 18.11 -15.66 7.25
N ALA A 245 17.54 -16.12 8.37
CA ALA A 245 17.16 -17.52 8.53
C ALA A 245 15.98 -17.96 7.67
N LYS A 246 15.28 -17.01 7.01
CA LYS A 246 14.04 -17.24 6.23
C LYS A 246 12.97 -17.98 7.03
N LYS A 247 12.90 -17.72 8.34
CA LYS A 247 11.99 -18.39 9.28
C LYS A 247 11.28 -17.37 10.16
N SER A 248 9.96 -17.43 10.20
CA SER A 248 9.14 -16.67 11.15
C SER A 248 7.87 -17.44 11.45
N LYS A 249 7.49 -17.49 12.73
CA LYS A 249 6.22 -18.07 13.18
C LYS A 249 4.99 -17.32 12.64
N TRP A 250 5.19 -16.06 12.22
CA TRP A 250 4.13 -15.17 11.79
C TRP A 250 3.84 -15.23 10.29
N LEU A 251 4.84 -15.49 9.45
CA LEU A 251 4.66 -15.46 7.99
C LEU A 251 3.56 -16.39 7.47
N PRO A 252 3.44 -17.65 7.93
CA PRO A 252 2.34 -18.51 7.49
C PRO A 252 0.97 -17.94 7.90
N ARG A 253 0.82 -17.47 9.15
CA ARG A 253 -0.43 -16.91 9.66
C ARG A 253 -0.84 -15.63 8.90
N ILE A 254 0.14 -14.76 8.57
CA ILE A 254 -0.09 -13.57 7.76
C ILE A 254 -0.52 -13.95 6.34
N ALA A 255 0.14 -14.94 5.72
CA ALA A 255 -0.19 -15.40 4.38
C ALA A 255 -1.60 -16.01 4.31
N ASP A 256 -1.99 -16.81 5.30
CA ASP A 256 -3.33 -17.38 5.42
C ASP A 256 -4.38 -16.28 5.59
N TRP A 257 -4.10 -15.30 6.46
CA TRP A 257 -4.99 -14.15 6.67
C TRP A 257 -5.15 -13.34 5.38
N VAL A 258 -4.05 -13.00 4.70
CA VAL A 258 -4.09 -12.24 3.44
C VAL A 258 -4.88 -13.00 2.38
N THR A 259 -4.67 -14.31 2.27
CA THR A 259 -5.39 -15.15 1.30
C THR A 259 -6.90 -15.17 1.56
N SER A 260 -7.32 -15.25 2.82
CA SER A 260 -8.74 -15.25 3.21
C SER A 260 -9.41 -13.88 3.09
N HIS A 261 -8.62 -12.79 3.05
CA HIS A 261 -9.11 -11.41 2.96
C HIS A 261 -8.90 -10.78 1.56
N GLY A 262 -9.02 -11.57 0.52
CA GLY A 262 -9.00 -11.10 -0.88
C GLY A 262 -7.65 -11.18 -1.55
N GLY A 263 -6.65 -11.76 -0.90
CA GLY A 263 -5.31 -11.93 -1.45
C GLY A 263 -4.47 -10.65 -1.43
N GLY A 264 -3.27 -10.76 -1.95
CA GLY A 264 -2.30 -9.66 -2.02
C GLY A 264 -0.87 -10.16 -2.01
N THR A 265 0.07 -9.28 -2.36
CA THR A 265 1.50 -9.61 -2.31
C THR A 265 2.03 -9.41 -0.90
N VAL A 266 2.67 -10.44 -0.34
CA VAL A 266 3.35 -10.38 0.96
C VAL A 266 4.85 -10.35 0.70
N ILE A 267 5.52 -9.31 1.17
CA ILE A 267 6.97 -9.11 1.04
C ILE A 267 7.58 -9.07 2.44
N PRO A 268 8.28 -10.13 2.87
CA PRO A 268 9.08 -10.07 4.09
C PRO A 268 10.34 -9.23 3.86
N PHE A 269 10.67 -8.38 4.82
CA PHE A 269 11.87 -7.55 4.82
C PHE A 269 12.36 -7.35 6.26
N SER A 270 13.52 -6.74 6.42
CA SER A 270 14.03 -6.33 7.73
C SER A 270 14.66 -4.95 7.60
N VAL A 271 14.09 -3.97 8.28
CA VAL A 271 14.65 -2.61 8.32
C VAL A 271 16.10 -2.66 8.85
N GLU A 272 16.32 -3.38 9.96
CA GLU A 272 17.63 -3.52 10.58
C GLU A 272 18.69 -4.08 9.61
N TYR A 273 18.33 -5.09 8.81
CA TYR A 273 19.22 -5.67 7.80
C TYR A 273 19.49 -4.72 6.64
N GLU A 274 18.46 -4.05 6.15
CA GLU A 274 18.59 -3.10 5.03
C GLU A 274 19.42 -1.87 5.41
N GLU A 275 19.28 -1.35 6.63
CA GLU A 275 20.08 -0.24 7.15
C GLU A 275 21.57 -0.63 7.23
N GLU A 276 21.87 -1.84 7.68
CA GLU A 276 23.25 -2.35 7.76
C GLU A 276 23.87 -2.52 6.37
N VAL A 277 23.14 -3.15 5.43
CA VAL A 277 23.58 -3.32 4.04
C VAL A 277 23.81 -1.97 3.36
N PHE A 278 22.93 -1.03 3.57
CA PHE A 278 23.05 0.31 3.00
C PHE A 278 24.22 1.08 3.60
N GLY A 279 24.42 1.00 4.92
CA GLY A 279 25.58 1.60 5.62
C GLY A 279 26.91 1.02 5.13
N ALA A 280 26.99 -0.30 4.98
CA ALA A 280 28.18 -0.98 4.43
C ALA A 280 28.46 -0.55 2.98
N PHE A 281 27.40 -0.38 2.18
CA PHE A 281 27.52 0.11 0.80
C PHE A 281 28.04 1.56 0.72
N GLN A 282 27.57 2.44 1.61
CA GLN A 282 28.07 3.82 1.68
C GLN A 282 29.54 3.89 2.14
N ALA A 283 29.93 3.04 3.09
CA ALA A 283 31.28 3.02 3.63
C ALA A 283 32.32 2.37 2.71
N GLY A 284 31.93 1.34 1.92
CA GLY A 284 32.85 0.51 1.13
C GLY A 284 32.86 0.77 -0.37
N GLY A 285 31.99 1.62 -0.89
CA GLY A 285 31.83 1.81 -2.32
C GLY A 285 31.38 0.54 -3.09
N ALA A 286 31.68 0.46 -4.38
CA ALA A 286 31.24 -0.64 -5.25
C ALA A 286 31.80 -2.04 -4.90
N ALA A 287 32.85 -2.13 -4.09
CA ALA A 287 33.47 -3.40 -3.67
C ALA A 287 32.61 -4.18 -2.64
N ALA A 288 31.84 -3.49 -1.81
CA ALA A 288 30.99 -4.10 -0.79
C ALA A 288 29.77 -4.85 -1.35
N LYS A 289 29.44 -4.69 -2.64
CA LYS A 289 28.32 -5.41 -3.28
C LYS A 289 28.52 -6.91 -3.46
N GLN A 290 29.75 -7.43 -3.28
CA GLN A 290 30.08 -8.85 -3.52
C GLN A 290 30.12 -9.69 -2.24
N GLU A 291 30.07 -9.09 -1.06
CA GLU A 291 30.23 -9.83 0.21
C GLU A 291 28.93 -9.95 1.04
N VAL A 292 27.82 -9.40 0.59
CA VAL A 292 26.49 -9.50 1.21
C VAL A 292 25.53 -10.21 0.26
#